data_9bccac30aec22c60e306ca5edc1191f4
#
_entry.id   9bccac30aec22c60e306ca5edc1191f4
#
_cell.length_a   1.000
_cell.length_b   1.000
_cell.length_c   1.000
_cell.angle_alpha   90.00
_cell.angle_beta   90.00
_cell.angle_gamma   90.00
#
_symmetry.space_group_name_H-M   'P 1'
#
loop_
_entity.id
_entity.type
_entity.pdbx_description
1 polymer ?
#
loop_
_entity_poly.entity_id
_entity_poly.type
_entity_poly.pdbx_seq_one_letter_code
_entity_poly.pdbx_strand_id
1 'polypeptide(L)'
;MTNKAAILLSTLLLLAACRSPQGMYYLEYFIDEHKPFEEIGYEQLPEAARAFHDRCHTPDDIEEIYCGYLEDSGKKAYGINFRDGSQMLFDKNGRCLLMVNLRDGLPRCWTNQIPLYNVIYRAIEKEMAQTTDKPWEVRILEVHRDGYLVKTGQGVDITQFFFDKRGRLKDIAYEI
;
A
#
# COMPACT_ATOMS: atom_id res chain seq x y z
N MET A 1 -20.85 45.53 -10.55
CA MET A 1 -19.78 45.04 -9.63
C MET A 1 -19.69 43.55 -9.80
N THR A 2 -18.80 43.06 -10.63
CA THR A 2 -18.68 41.67 -11.08
C THR A 2 -17.80 40.85 -10.13
N ASN A 3 -18.34 39.74 -9.76
CA ASN A 3 -17.84 38.73 -8.78
C ASN A 3 -16.41 38.24 -9.06
N LYS A 4 -15.38 38.99 -8.66
CA LYS A 4 -14.00 38.50 -8.64
C LYS A 4 -13.76 37.41 -7.57
N ALA A 5 -14.61 37.34 -6.54
CA ALA A 5 -14.53 36.31 -5.49
C ALA A 5 -14.94 34.92 -5.94
N ALA A 6 -15.87 34.78 -6.88
CA ALA A 6 -16.33 33.48 -7.38
C ALA A 6 -15.30 32.78 -8.29
N ILE A 7 -14.46 33.57 -9.00
CA ILE A 7 -13.43 33.03 -9.89
C ILE A 7 -12.23 32.52 -9.08
N LEU A 8 -11.90 33.15 -7.96
CA LEU A 8 -10.80 32.73 -7.08
C LEU A 8 -11.15 31.43 -6.33
N LEU A 9 -12.42 31.21 -5.97
CA LEU A 9 -12.85 29.97 -5.29
C LEU A 9 -12.85 28.77 -6.27
N SER A 10 -13.21 28.98 -7.53
CA SER A 10 -13.20 27.90 -8.54
C SER A 10 -11.78 27.50 -8.96
N THR A 11 -10.82 28.44 -8.97
CA THR A 11 -9.41 28.13 -9.25
C THR A 11 -8.71 27.42 -8.07
N LEU A 12 -9.09 27.70 -6.83
CA LEU A 12 -8.57 26.97 -5.67
C LEU A 12 -9.08 25.52 -5.63
N LEU A 13 -10.33 25.29 -6.00
CA LEU A 13 -10.91 23.93 -6.12
C LEU A 13 -10.30 23.12 -7.26
N LEU A 14 -9.92 23.77 -8.38
CA LEU A 14 -9.24 23.11 -9.50
C LEU A 14 -7.77 22.77 -9.20
N LEU A 15 -7.09 23.52 -8.34
CA LEU A 15 -5.72 23.20 -7.91
C LEU A 15 -5.68 22.08 -6.86
N ALA A 16 -6.74 21.88 -6.08
CA ALA A 16 -6.88 20.73 -5.19
C ALA A 16 -7.16 19.41 -5.97
N ALA A 17 -7.75 19.49 -7.17
CA ALA A 17 -8.03 18.34 -8.03
C ALA A 17 -6.83 17.84 -8.86
N CYS A 18 -5.68 18.54 -8.82
CA CYS A 18 -4.46 18.14 -9.54
C CYS A 18 -3.42 17.41 -8.69
N ARG A 19 -3.72 17.04 -7.45
CA ARG A 19 -2.94 16.02 -6.75
C ARG A 19 -3.31 14.67 -7.36
N SER A 20 -2.36 14.10 -8.07
CA SER A 20 -2.53 12.84 -8.82
C SER A 20 -3.06 11.73 -7.89
N PRO A 21 -4.25 11.19 -8.18
CA PRO A 21 -4.95 10.31 -7.23
C PRO A 21 -4.43 8.88 -7.18
N GLN A 22 -3.44 8.50 -7.96
CA GLN A 22 -3.07 7.09 -8.15
C GLN A 22 -2.45 6.40 -6.92
N GLY A 23 -1.95 7.15 -5.94
CA GLY A 23 -1.40 6.59 -4.71
C GLY A 23 -2.41 6.49 -3.56
N MET A 24 -3.40 7.38 -3.49
CA MET A 24 -4.37 7.45 -2.39
C MET A 24 -5.42 6.33 -2.41
N TYR A 25 -5.74 5.78 -3.58
CA TYR A 25 -6.83 4.83 -3.76
C TYR A 25 -6.69 3.50 -3.01
N TYR A 26 -5.48 3.01 -2.79
CA TYR A 26 -5.33 1.68 -2.18
C TYR A 26 -5.56 1.70 -0.67
N LEU A 27 -5.09 2.71 0.03
CA LEU A 27 -5.31 2.81 1.48
C LEU A 27 -6.75 3.17 1.83
N GLU A 28 -7.45 3.93 0.98
CA GLU A 28 -8.86 4.28 1.15
C GLU A 28 -9.76 3.04 1.18
N TYR A 29 -9.44 1.96 0.44
CA TYR A 29 -10.19 0.70 0.50
C TYR A 29 -10.06 -0.03 1.85
N PHE A 30 -9.06 0.30 2.65
CA PHE A 30 -8.82 -0.37 3.93
C PHE A 30 -9.24 0.47 5.13
N ILE A 31 -9.45 1.78 4.94
CA ILE A 31 -9.77 2.72 6.02
C ILE A 31 -11.26 3.09 5.94
N ASP A 32 -11.94 2.93 7.06
CA ASP A 32 -13.35 3.30 7.21
C ASP A 32 -13.51 4.83 7.15
N GLU A 33 -14.01 5.34 6.04
CA GLU A 33 -14.22 6.78 5.81
C GLU A 33 -15.26 7.41 6.74
N HIS A 34 -16.09 6.61 7.40
CA HIS A 34 -17.10 7.07 8.35
C HIS A 34 -16.55 7.22 9.78
N LYS A 35 -15.29 6.87 10.00
CA LYS A 35 -14.61 6.98 11.30
C LYS A 35 -13.58 8.09 11.32
N PRO A 36 -13.17 8.54 12.51
CA PRO A 36 -12.14 9.55 12.66
C PRO A 36 -10.86 9.15 11.92
N PHE A 37 -10.38 10.07 11.12
CA PHE A 37 -9.12 10.00 10.38
C PHE A 37 -8.33 11.26 10.71
N GLU A 38 -7.08 11.11 11.12
CA GLU A 38 -6.23 12.22 11.53
C GLU A 38 -4.81 12.08 10.98
N GLU A 39 -4.23 13.16 10.51
CA GLU A 39 -2.81 13.25 10.25
C GLU A 39 -2.03 13.25 11.57
N ILE A 40 -0.97 12.49 11.66
CA ILE A 40 -0.16 12.32 12.87
C ILE A 40 1.33 12.52 12.59
N GLY A 41 2.11 12.81 13.64
CA GLY A 41 3.56 12.86 13.55
C GLY A 41 4.21 11.47 13.58
N TYR A 42 5.44 11.38 13.05
CA TYR A 42 6.23 10.15 13.00
C TYR A 42 6.36 9.46 14.38
N GLU A 43 6.55 10.24 15.44
CA GLU A 43 6.69 9.72 16.81
C GLU A 43 5.41 9.09 17.37
N GLN A 44 4.27 9.34 16.74
CA GLN A 44 2.98 8.75 17.13
C GLN A 44 2.71 7.39 16.48
N LEU A 45 3.56 6.99 15.52
CA LEU A 45 3.53 5.63 14.98
C LEU A 45 3.90 4.60 16.06
N PRO A 46 3.33 3.40 16.04
CA PRO A 46 3.79 2.30 16.87
C PRO A 46 5.30 2.05 16.66
N GLU A 47 6.02 1.75 17.74
CA GLU A 47 7.46 1.51 17.69
C GLU A 47 7.86 0.46 16.64
N ALA A 48 7.08 -0.63 16.53
CA ALA A 48 7.34 -1.67 15.55
C ALA A 48 7.15 -1.19 14.09
N ALA A 49 6.21 -0.25 13.84
CA ALA A 49 6.03 0.36 12.54
C ALA A 49 7.21 1.28 12.19
N ARG A 50 7.69 2.09 13.16
CA ARG A 50 8.90 2.90 12.99
C ARG A 50 10.12 2.03 12.70
N ALA A 51 10.33 0.99 13.50
CA ALA A 51 11.43 0.06 13.29
C ALA A 51 11.36 -0.68 11.93
N PHE A 52 10.16 -0.92 11.41
CA PHE A 52 9.98 -1.46 10.06
C PHE A 52 10.38 -0.44 9.00
N HIS A 53 9.90 0.78 9.13
CA HIS A 53 10.21 1.89 8.24
C HIS A 53 11.72 2.19 8.20
N ASP A 54 12.35 2.36 9.35
CA ASP A 54 13.75 2.82 9.51
C ASP A 54 14.80 1.85 8.94
N ARG A 55 14.41 0.62 8.63
CA ARG A 55 15.31 -0.32 7.93
C ARG A 55 15.56 0.04 6.48
N CYS A 56 14.67 0.83 5.87
CA CYS A 56 14.67 1.06 4.43
C CYS A 56 14.58 2.54 4.05
N HIS A 57 14.10 3.36 4.95
CA HIS A 57 13.75 4.76 4.70
C HIS A 57 14.24 5.67 5.80
N THR A 58 14.21 6.96 5.50
CA THR A 58 14.36 8.03 6.47
C THR A 58 13.02 8.77 6.62
N PRO A 59 12.80 9.50 7.73
CA PRO A 59 11.59 10.32 7.86
C PRO A 59 11.40 11.33 6.73
N ASP A 60 12.47 11.74 6.04
CA ASP A 60 12.42 12.68 4.92
C ASP A 60 11.76 12.09 3.66
N ASP A 61 11.68 10.74 3.56
CA ASP A 61 11.00 10.05 2.45
C ASP A 61 9.47 10.09 2.61
N ILE A 62 8.98 10.41 3.81
CA ILE A 62 7.56 10.45 4.13
C ILE A 62 6.92 11.73 3.58
N GLU A 63 5.78 11.58 2.92
CA GLU A 63 4.91 12.69 2.54
C GLU A 63 3.87 12.96 3.63
N GLU A 64 3.21 11.90 4.12
CA GLU A 64 2.12 12.00 5.08
C GLU A 64 2.03 10.73 5.94
N ILE A 65 1.67 10.90 7.20
CA ILE A 65 1.33 9.79 8.11
C ILE A 65 -0.06 10.05 8.68
N TYR A 66 -0.87 9.02 8.72
CA TYR A 66 -2.21 9.14 9.29
C TYR A 66 -2.60 7.93 10.14
N CYS A 67 -3.59 8.17 10.97
CA CYS A 67 -4.23 7.20 11.81
C CYS A 67 -5.72 7.13 11.48
N GLY A 68 -6.24 5.95 11.33
CA GLY A 68 -7.64 5.68 11.04
C GLY A 68 -8.09 4.33 11.59
N TYR A 69 -9.15 3.78 11.00
CA TYR A 69 -9.71 2.50 11.40
C TYR A 69 -9.95 1.63 10.18
N LEU A 70 -9.62 0.35 10.27
CA LEU A 70 -9.86 -0.63 9.21
C LEU A 70 -11.36 -0.82 9.01
N GLU A 71 -11.81 -0.84 7.75
CA GLU A 71 -13.21 -1.00 7.38
C GLU A 71 -13.75 -2.37 7.82
N ASP A 72 -13.02 -3.43 7.56
CA ASP A 72 -13.41 -4.82 7.82
C ASP A 72 -13.55 -5.17 9.30
N SER A 73 -12.74 -4.55 10.16
CA SER A 73 -12.62 -4.93 11.57
C SER A 73 -12.86 -3.80 12.55
N GLY A 74 -12.93 -2.55 12.08
CA GLY A 74 -13.03 -1.35 12.93
C GLY A 74 -11.84 -1.15 13.86
N LYS A 75 -10.70 -1.81 13.60
CA LYS A 75 -9.50 -1.68 14.42
C LYS A 75 -8.65 -0.52 13.97
N LYS A 76 -7.98 0.12 14.93
CA LYS A 76 -7.05 1.22 14.67
C LYS A 76 -5.92 0.75 13.75
N ALA A 77 -5.59 1.58 12.74
CA ALA A 77 -4.51 1.35 11.80
C ALA A 77 -3.74 2.65 11.52
N TYR A 78 -2.53 2.51 10.98
CA TYR A 78 -1.64 3.61 10.69
C TYR A 78 -1.12 3.49 9.25
N GLY A 79 -1.30 4.53 8.46
CA GLY A 79 -0.83 4.60 7.08
C GLY A 79 0.36 5.53 6.94
N ILE A 80 1.27 5.17 6.04
CA ILE A 80 2.37 6.02 5.59
C ILE A 80 2.27 6.15 4.08
N ASN A 81 2.17 7.38 3.60
CA ASN A 81 2.36 7.74 2.20
C ASN A 81 3.78 8.27 2.01
N PHE A 82 4.48 7.74 1.02
CA PHE A 82 5.83 8.17 0.67
C PHE A 82 5.81 9.12 -0.52
N ARG A 83 6.83 9.97 -0.63
CA ARG A 83 6.98 10.96 -1.70
C ARG A 83 7.10 10.35 -3.10
N ASP A 84 7.52 9.10 -3.21
CA ASP A 84 7.57 8.33 -4.47
C ASP A 84 6.22 7.75 -4.88
N GLY A 85 5.18 7.93 -4.06
CA GLY A 85 3.82 7.43 -4.25
C GLY A 85 3.62 6.00 -3.75
N SER A 86 4.63 5.39 -3.13
CA SER A 86 4.46 4.11 -2.45
C SER A 86 3.77 4.28 -1.09
N GLN A 87 3.24 3.19 -0.54
CA GLN A 87 2.40 3.24 0.65
C GLN A 87 2.61 2.03 1.56
N MET A 88 2.44 2.24 2.86
CA MET A 88 2.38 1.18 3.86
C MET A 88 1.19 1.35 4.80
N LEU A 89 0.64 0.24 5.26
CA LEU A 89 -0.40 0.20 6.29
C LEU A 89 0.04 -0.74 7.42
N PHE A 90 -0.16 -0.30 8.65
CA PHE A 90 0.17 -1.05 9.86
C PHE A 90 -1.04 -1.19 10.77
N ASP A 91 -1.12 -2.29 11.50
CA ASP A 91 -2.09 -2.42 12.58
C ASP A 91 -1.67 -1.60 13.83
N LYS A 92 -2.53 -1.57 14.85
CA LYS A 92 -2.29 -0.86 16.10
C LYS A 92 -1.02 -1.28 16.86
N ASN A 93 -0.45 -2.44 16.54
CA ASN A 93 0.77 -2.95 17.15
C ASN A 93 2.00 -2.72 16.26
N GLY A 94 1.84 -2.06 15.11
CA GLY A 94 2.90 -1.83 14.13
C GLY A 94 3.23 -3.03 13.24
N ARG A 95 2.35 -4.05 13.19
CA ARG A 95 2.50 -5.13 12.21
C ARG A 95 2.07 -4.63 10.85
N CYS A 96 2.91 -4.83 9.83
CA CYS A 96 2.59 -4.47 8.46
C CYS A 96 1.41 -5.32 7.93
N LEU A 97 0.40 -4.63 7.39
CA LEU A 97 -0.80 -5.21 6.79
C LEU A 97 -0.78 -5.09 5.26
N LEU A 98 -0.19 -4.01 4.73
CA LEU A 98 -0.20 -3.72 3.32
C LEU A 98 1.08 -2.96 2.92
N MET A 99 1.60 -3.31 1.77
CA MET A 99 2.62 -2.55 1.04
C MET A 99 2.20 -2.36 -0.39
N VAL A 100 2.34 -1.14 -0.91
CA VAL A 100 1.99 -0.78 -2.29
C VAL A 100 3.12 0.03 -2.92
N ASN A 101 3.57 -0.38 -4.09
CA ASN A 101 4.36 0.45 -5.01
C ASN A 101 3.97 0.07 -6.44
N LEU A 102 3.06 0.85 -7.03
CA LEU A 102 2.50 0.58 -8.36
C LEU A 102 3.45 0.94 -9.49
N ARG A 103 4.46 1.77 -9.23
CA ARG A 103 5.38 2.28 -10.24
C ARG A 103 6.56 1.35 -10.47
N ASP A 104 7.30 1.07 -9.41
CA ASP A 104 8.63 0.45 -9.50
C ASP A 104 8.70 -0.93 -8.82
N GLY A 105 7.53 -1.45 -8.36
CA GLY A 105 7.46 -2.67 -7.57
C GLY A 105 7.93 -2.48 -6.11
N LEU A 106 7.68 -3.49 -5.28
CA LEU A 106 8.03 -3.43 -3.87
C LEU A 106 9.54 -3.56 -3.65
N PRO A 107 10.17 -2.63 -2.90
CA PRO A 107 11.58 -2.71 -2.56
C PRO A 107 11.92 -4.00 -1.81
N ARG A 108 13.06 -4.61 -2.09
CA ARG A 108 13.50 -5.83 -1.40
C ARG A 108 13.65 -5.65 0.11
N CYS A 109 14.06 -4.48 0.57
CA CYS A 109 14.19 -4.21 1.99
C CYS A 109 12.85 -4.26 2.73
N TRP A 110 11.73 -3.93 2.06
CA TRP A 110 10.38 -4.09 2.62
C TRP A 110 9.99 -5.54 2.70
N THR A 111 10.08 -6.22 1.57
CA THR A 111 9.61 -7.60 1.42
C THR A 111 10.42 -8.60 2.26
N ASN A 112 11.72 -8.35 2.47
CA ASN A 112 12.56 -9.17 3.34
C ASN A 112 12.16 -9.13 4.82
N GLN A 113 11.34 -8.16 5.22
CA GLN A 113 10.81 -8.06 6.58
C GLN A 113 9.53 -8.91 6.78
N ILE A 114 8.93 -9.41 5.70
CA ILE A 114 7.71 -10.22 5.76
C ILE A 114 8.09 -11.69 5.90
N PRO A 115 7.55 -12.38 6.92
CA PRO A 115 7.76 -13.82 7.07
C PRO A 115 7.35 -14.58 5.81
N LEU A 116 8.14 -15.59 5.44
CA LEU A 116 7.88 -16.47 4.29
C LEU A 116 7.92 -15.79 2.91
N TYR A 117 8.22 -14.49 2.80
CA TYR A 117 8.23 -13.81 1.50
C TYR A 117 9.08 -14.52 0.45
N ASN A 118 10.26 -15.03 0.82
CA ASN A 118 11.11 -15.77 -0.12
C ASN A 118 10.46 -17.07 -0.63
N VAL A 119 9.61 -17.72 0.17
CA VAL A 119 8.85 -18.92 -0.24
C VAL A 119 7.75 -18.51 -1.21
N ILE A 120 7.02 -17.44 -0.88
CA ILE A 120 5.97 -16.85 -1.69
C ILE A 120 6.54 -16.41 -3.04
N TYR A 121 7.64 -15.65 -3.03
CA TYR A 121 8.28 -15.14 -4.24
C TYR A 121 8.70 -16.25 -5.21
N ARG A 122 9.31 -17.34 -4.70
CA ARG A 122 9.69 -18.48 -5.55
C ARG A 122 8.48 -19.19 -6.17
N ALA A 123 7.37 -19.25 -5.45
CA ALA A 123 6.14 -19.82 -6.00
C ALA A 123 5.59 -18.94 -7.13
N ILE A 124 5.56 -17.63 -6.94
CA ILE A 124 5.16 -16.67 -7.98
C ILE A 124 6.10 -16.77 -9.20
N GLU A 125 7.41 -16.76 -8.98
CA GLU A 125 8.41 -16.87 -10.05
C GLU A 125 8.19 -18.11 -10.91
N LYS A 126 7.88 -19.25 -10.29
CA LYS A 126 7.59 -20.51 -10.99
C LYS A 126 6.33 -20.40 -11.87
N GLU A 127 5.26 -19.80 -11.35
CA GLU A 127 4.00 -19.64 -12.09
C GLU A 127 4.13 -18.60 -13.21
N MET A 128 4.79 -17.47 -12.93
CA MET A 128 5.01 -16.42 -13.94
C MET A 128 5.89 -16.89 -15.09
N ALA A 129 6.90 -17.73 -14.83
CA ALA A 129 7.74 -18.31 -15.89
C ALA A 129 6.96 -19.22 -16.85
N GLN A 130 5.79 -19.71 -16.47
CA GLN A 130 4.91 -20.52 -17.33
C GLN A 130 3.89 -19.68 -18.11
N THR A 131 3.62 -18.44 -17.63
CA THR A 131 2.51 -17.62 -18.12
C THR A 131 2.96 -16.46 -19.00
N THR A 132 4.16 -15.95 -18.81
CA THR A 132 4.64 -14.76 -19.52
C THR A 132 6.16 -14.72 -19.69
N ASP A 133 6.61 -14.24 -20.85
CA ASP A 133 8.03 -13.91 -21.09
C ASP A 133 8.36 -12.45 -20.73
N LYS A 134 7.34 -11.67 -20.32
CA LYS A 134 7.52 -10.26 -19.96
C LYS A 134 8.06 -10.13 -18.54
N PRO A 135 8.90 -9.11 -18.27
CA PRO A 135 9.30 -8.79 -16.89
C PRO A 135 8.08 -8.41 -16.05
N TRP A 136 8.07 -8.88 -14.83
CA TRP A 136 7.01 -8.62 -13.85
C TRP A 136 7.60 -8.22 -12.51
N GLU A 137 6.83 -7.53 -11.72
CA GLU A 137 7.21 -7.07 -10.39
C GLU A 137 6.08 -7.28 -9.39
N VAL A 138 6.43 -7.53 -8.14
CA VAL A 138 5.45 -7.52 -7.05
C VAL A 138 5.15 -6.06 -6.71
N ARG A 139 3.90 -5.66 -6.89
CA ARG A 139 3.46 -4.29 -6.69
C ARG A 139 2.69 -4.08 -5.40
N ILE A 140 1.98 -5.12 -4.96
CA ILE A 140 1.15 -5.08 -3.78
C ILE A 140 1.37 -6.37 -3.00
N LEU A 141 1.51 -6.23 -1.69
CA LEU A 141 1.52 -7.35 -0.75
C LEU A 141 0.60 -7.01 0.42
N GLU A 142 -0.46 -7.79 0.57
CA GLU A 142 -1.39 -7.74 1.69
C GLU A 142 -1.10 -8.89 2.64
N VAL A 143 -1.04 -8.60 3.93
CA VAL A 143 -0.79 -9.58 5.00
C VAL A 143 -2.07 -9.77 5.80
N HIS A 144 -2.76 -10.87 5.59
CA HIS A 144 -3.98 -11.25 6.27
C HIS A 144 -3.71 -12.18 7.46
N ARG A 145 -4.76 -12.40 8.27
CA ARG A 145 -4.69 -13.33 9.41
C ARG A 145 -4.44 -14.79 8.96
N ASP A 146 -4.95 -15.17 7.82
CA ASP A 146 -4.98 -16.53 7.27
C ASP A 146 -4.04 -16.75 6.09
N GLY A 147 -3.38 -15.68 5.61
CA GLY A 147 -2.43 -15.80 4.51
C GLY A 147 -1.95 -14.47 3.93
N TYR A 148 -1.67 -14.50 2.63
CA TYR A 148 -1.14 -13.36 1.90
C TYR A 148 -1.86 -13.24 0.55
N LEU A 149 -2.13 -12.00 0.13
CA LEU A 149 -2.48 -11.67 -1.24
C LEU A 149 -1.32 -10.90 -1.86
N VAL A 150 -0.82 -11.36 -2.98
CA VAL A 150 0.26 -10.71 -3.72
C VAL A 150 -0.24 -10.37 -5.11
N LYS A 151 -0.10 -9.11 -5.51
CA LYS A 151 -0.41 -8.68 -6.88
C LYS A 151 0.89 -8.35 -7.61
N THR A 152 1.03 -8.97 -8.78
CA THR A 152 2.14 -8.72 -9.70
C THR A 152 1.61 -8.10 -10.97
N GLY A 153 2.47 -7.43 -11.72
CA GLY A 153 2.05 -6.96 -13.02
C GLY A 153 3.03 -6.02 -13.69
N GLN A 154 2.74 -5.76 -14.97
CA GLN A 154 3.37 -4.72 -15.76
C GLN A 154 2.27 -3.99 -16.55
N GLY A 155 2.22 -2.67 -16.43
CA GLY A 155 1.15 -1.88 -17.05
C GLY A 155 -0.22 -2.19 -16.44
N VAL A 156 -1.18 -2.56 -17.27
CA VAL A 156 -2.58 -2.85 -16.87
C VAL A 156 -2.82 -4.32 -16.50
N ASP A 157 -1.91 -5.21 -16.89
CA ASP A 157 -2.05 -6.64 -16.63
C ASP A 157 -1.68 -6.94 -15.18
N ILE A 158 -2.64 -7.34 -14.36
CA ILE A 158 -2.44 -7.68 -12.96
C ILE A 158 -2.76 -9.16 -12.74
N THR A 159 -1.84 -9.87 -12.11
CA THR A 159 -2.07 -11.24 -11.63
C THR A 159 -2.08 -11.25 -10.11
N GLN A 160 -3.11 -11.83 -9.52
CA GLN A 160 -3.27 -11.97 -8.09
C GLN A 160 -2.94 -13.40 -7.66
N PHE A 161 -2.14 -13.54 -6.61
CA PHE A 161 -1.73 -14.81 -6.02
C PHE A 161 -2.19 -14.87 -4.57
N PHE A 162 -2.95 -15.89 -4.22
CA PHE A 162 -3.46 -16.11 -2.88
C PHE A 162 -2.65 -17.22 -2.20
N PHE A 163 -2.07 -16.93 -1.03
CA PHE A 163 -1.28 -17.87 -0.25
C PHE A 163 -1.87 -18.09 1.13
N ASP A 164 -1.76 -19.31 1.66
CA ASP A 164 -2.08 -19.55 3.04
C ASP A 164 -0.98 -19.01 3.98
N LYS A 165 -1.24 -19.06 5.30
CA LYS A 165 -0.30 -18.61 6.33
C LYS A 165 1.03 -19.37 6.38
N ARG A 166 1.17 -20.47 5.64
CA ARG A 166 2.41 -21.26 5.48
C ARG A 166 3.14 -20.92 4.18
N GLY A 167 2.66 -19.93 3.43
CA GLY A 167 3.21 -19.52 2.14
C GLY A 167 2.92 -20.50 1.00
N ARG A 168 1.91 -21.37 1.12
CA ARG A 168 1.51 -22.28 0.05
C ARG A 168 0.49 -21.60 -0.84
N LEU A 169 0.75 -21.60 -2.15
CA LEU A 169 -0.17 -21.08 -3.17
C LEU A 169 -1.51 -21.82 -3.10
N LYS A 170 -2.61 -21.06 -3.12
CA LYS A 170 -3.98 -21.55 -3.03
C LYS A 170 -4.76 -21.28 -4.29
N ASP A 171 -4.60 -20.08 -4.84
CA ASP A 171 -5.37 -19.64 -6.00
C ASP A 171 -4.61 -18.59 -6.78
N ILE A 172 -4.97 -18.41 -8.05
CA ILE A 172 -4.46 -17.39 -8.96
C ILE A 172 -5.65 -16.78 -9.68
N ALA A 173 -5.74 -15.44 -9.66
CA ALA A 173 -6.73 -14.70 -10.43
C ALA A 173 -6.03 -13.69 -11.37
N TYR A 174 -6.61 -13.51 -12.55
CA TYR A 174 -6.13 -12.58 -13.56
C TYR A 174 -7.15 -11.43 -13.67
N GLU A 175 -6.69 -10.21 -13.47
CA GLU A 175 -7.48 -9.00 -13.75
C GLU A 175 -7.15 -8.58 -15.20
N ILE A 176 -8.17 -8.59 -16.06
CA ILE A 176 -8.11 -8.19 -17.47
C ILE A 176 -8.66 -6.77 -17.61
#